data_98710d96695ce0642ea0043a5b7337c6
#
_entry.id   98710d96695ce0642ea0043a5b7337c6
#
_cell.length_a   1.000
_cell.length_b   1.000
_cell.length_c   1.000
_cell.angle_alpha   90.00
_cell.angle_beta   90.00
_cell.angle_gamma   90.00
#
_symmetry.space_group_name_H-M   'P 1'
#
loop_
_entity.id
_entity.type
_entity.pdbx_description
1 polymer ?
#
loop_
_entity_poly.entity_id
_entity_poly.type
_entity_poly.pdbx_seq_one_letter_code
_entity_poly.pdbx_strand_id
1 'polypeptide(L)'
;MEKYINNLKIKLYKNKFIILNILLSFIATIGIIGYYHIFTSYDLLSNSFINIIIFVLFTNLFNKIDWSKKQNNIFGSIFSLFLSSILILGTQLDNNSFINWNIITLIKIICLTFSIIPIIYLILSFLNKYKTKSKIINYKNVSLGTFIFIILFNIFVFLAIYPGLYGYDAGFQIFEILEKNVQLTSHFSYIFCLILANTVKLGKIMFNSYQIGFAIYCFLQMLFLSFVSTKITIYSLKRTNNIYIYLFSVLLFSVFPLYTVMALSATQDSLFAGLFALVILNILDMFENKNYWKNFINPILLSILILFACMIRNNGFYTFLVSIPFIILFKKDKKWLTLLIFLIPLILYKIYSGPVYNLIGIQNTDTMGEMLSVPSQQLARVYNYNNTVFNNKDKTLLNKYYTDVDKFTEYIFRQSISDPIKGLINNNNVSNDLSGYISLWAKIGIKDPKNYTEAFLLNTLGYWYPNKNYSDLRMYHPYIEYDMMNAKFWNKNYIDIKRSSKFKAYDKLLYLTLVKNYWKKVPIISTIFTMGTYFIVFIFLIGIAILRKKWQYFIPLSIILGLYITLFLSPVGLFRYCFPILMILPILLSLIISKNNIYLDSL
;
A
#
# COMPACT_ATOMS: atom_id res chain seq x y z
N MET A 1 3.70 29.36 -55.32
CA MET A 1 2.45 29.65 -54.56
C MET A 1 2.16 28.59 -53.51
N GLU A 2 2.12 27.30 -53.82
CA GLU A 2 1.86 26.21 -52.85
C GLU A 2 2.85 26.16 -51.68
N LYS A 3 4.15 26.34 -51.92
CA LYS A 3 5.19 26.35 -50.88
C LYS A 3 5.01 27.51 -49.90
N TYR A 4 4.51 28.65 -50.39
CA TYR A 4 4.22 29.83 -49.56
C TYR A 4 2.95 29.61 -48.72
N ILE A 5 1.92 29.03 -49.31
CA ILE A 5 0.67 28.67 -48.61
C ILE A 5 0.92 27.61 -47.54
N ASN A 6 1.76 26.60 -47.82
CA ASN A 6 2.15 25.58 -46.83
C ASN A 6 2.98 26.20 -45.69
N ASN A 7 3.90 27.09 -45.98
CA ASN A 7 4.66 27.80 -44.94
C ASN A 7 3.78 28.72 -44.09
N LEU A 8 2.78 29.38 -44.67
CA LEU A 8 1.80 30.19 -43.95
C LEU A 8 0.90 29.32 -43.08
N LYS A 9 0.43 28.17 -43.59
CA LYS A 9 -0.34 27.20 -42.78
C LYS A 9 0.46 26.65 -41.60
N ILE A 10 1.73 26.31 -41.83
CA ILE A 10 2.64 25.82 -40.75
C ILE A 10 2.89 26.94 -39.71
N LYS A 11 3.06 28.19 -40.16
CA LYS A 11 3.28 29.33 -39.25
C LYS A 11 2.03 29.70 -38.46
N LEU A 12 0.85 29.66 -39.08
CA LEU A 12 -0.44 29.83 -38.39
C LEU A 12 -0.73 28.72 -37.41
N TYR A 13 -0.43 27.46 -37.77
CA TYR A 13 -0.58 26.32 -36.89
C TYR A 13 0.37 26.43 -35.68
N LYS A 14 1.61 26.83 -35.90
CA LYS A 14 2.60 27.06 -34.85
C LYS A 14 2.20 28.18 -33.88
N ASN A 15 1.69 29.29 -34.42
CA ASN A 15 1.21 30.41 -33.61
C ASN A 15 -0.02 30.06 -32.77
N LYS A 16 -0.94 29.24 -33.30
CA LYS A 16 -2.11 28.75 -32.55
C LYS A 16 -1.69 27.93 -31.32
N PHE A 17 -0.65 27.09 -31.42
CA PHE A 17 -0.13 26.33 -30.28
C PHE A 17 0.60 27.21 -29.27
N ILE A 18 1.25 28.29 -29.69
CA ILE A 18 1.91 29.24 -28.76
C ILE A 18 0.86 29.93 -27.89
N ILE A 19 -0.21 30.44 -28.48
CA ILE A 19 -1.30 31.09 -27.73
C ILE A 19 -1.95 30.07 -26.74
N LEU A 20 -2.23 28.88 -27.24
CA LEU A 20 -2.78 27.81 -26.40
C LEU A 20 -1.86 27.50 -25.20
N ASN A 21 -0.55 27.33 -25.42
CA ASN A 21 0.42 27.05 -24.38
C ASN A 21 0.50 28.17 -23.33
N ILE A 22 0.37 29.44 -23.75
CA ILE A 22 0.33 30.58 -22.84
C ILE A 22 -0.92 30.55 -21.97
N LEU A 23 -2.10 30.30 -22.56
CA LEU A 23 -3.35 30.16 -21.81
C LEU A 23 -3.30 29.01 -20.82
N LEU A 24 -2.81 27.82 -21.24
CA LEU A 24 -2.66 26.65 -20.35
C LEU A 24 -1.66 26.92 -19.22
N SER A 25 -0.60 27.70 -19.50
CA SER A 25 0.39 28.08 -18.48
C SER A 25 -0.21 29.02 -17.44
N PHE A 26 -1.08 29.91 -17.84
CA PHE A 26 -1.81 30.79 -16.91
C PHE A 26 -2.72 29.99 -15.99
N ILE A 27 -3.53 29.06 -16.54
CA ILE A 27 -4.39 28.17 -15.77
C ILE A 27 -3.55 27.30 -14.82
N ALA A 28 -2.43 26.75 -15.28
CA ALA A 28 -1.51 25.96 -14.47
C ALA A 28 -0.91 26.74 -13.31
N THR A 29 -0.57 28.01 -13.54
CA THR A 29 -0.05 28.91 -12.49
C THR A 29 -1.10 29.12 -11.40
N ILE A 30 -2.35 29.41 -11.77
CA ILE A 30 -3.46 29.53 -10.81
C ILE A 30 -3.64 28.22 -10.04
N GLY A 31 -3.55 27.08 -10.74
CA GLY A 31 -3.74 25.76 -10.13
C GLY A 31 -2.73 25.43 -9.03
N ILE A 32 -1.44 25.64 -9.30
CA ILE A 32 -0.39 25.33 -8.32
C ILE A 32 -0.39 26.29 -7.12
N ILE A 33 -0.62 27.58 -7.37
CA ILE A 33 -0.69 28.61 -6.33
C ILE A 33 -1.91 28.35 -5.44
N GLY A 34 -3.08 28.08 -6.05
CA GLY A 34 -4.30 27.76 -5.31
C GLY A 34 -4.18 26.48 -4.48
N TYR A 35 -3.49 25.46 -4.99
CA TYR A 35 -3.19 24.26 -4.21
C TYR A 35 -2.25 24.55 -3.03
N TYR A 36 -1.19 25.31 -3.27
CA TYR A 36 -0.24 25.67 -2.21
C TYR A 36 -0.91 26.44 -1.08
N HIS A 37 -1.79 27.38 -1.38
CA HIS A 37 -2.57 28.12 -0.39
C HIS A 37 -3.46 27.19 0.46
N ILE A 38 -4.15 26.22 -0.15
CA ILE A 38 -4.96 25.23 0.59
C ILE A 38 -4.09 24.37 1.49
N PHE A 39 -2.91 23.99 1.02
CA PHE A 39 -2.02 23.07 1.72
C PHE A 39 -1.26 23.73 2.88
N THR A 40 -0.79 24.95 2.70
CA THR A 40 0.12 25.63 3.64
C THR A 40 -0.51 26.80 4.39
N SER A 41 -1.68 27.26 3.98
CA SER A 41 -2.34 28.49 4.46
C SER A 41 -1.56 29.79 4.15
N TYR A 42 -0.49 29.73 3.35
CA TYR A 42 0.22 30.91 2.88
C TYR A 42 -0.39 31.45 1.59
N ASP A 43 -0.47 32.76 1.47
CA ASP A 43 -0.96 33.44 0.27
C ASP A 43 0.20 33.81 -0.68
N LEU A 44 0.48 32.92 -1.65
CA LEU A 44 1.47 33.18 -2.70
C LEU A 44 0.95 34.15 -3.75
N LEU A 45 -0.35 34.41 -3.84
CA LEU A 45 -0.92 35.34 -4.82
C LEU A 45 -0.52 36.78 -4.55
N SER A 46 -0.18 37.12 -3.29
CA SER A 46 0.35 38.45 -2.94
C SER A 46 1.74 38.72 -3.52
N ASN A 47 2.50 37.66 -3.94
CA ASN A 47 3.84 37.79 -4.46
C ASN A 47 3.88 37.70 -5.99
N SER A 48 3.76 38.85 -6.67
CA SER A 48 3.73 38.94 -8.14
C SER A 48 4.99 38.39 -8.81
N PHE A 49 6.15 38.54 -8.20
CA PHE A 49 7.42 38.06 -8.77
C PHE A 49 7.48 36.54 -8.85
N ILE A 50 7.09 35.85 -7.78
CA ILE A 50 7.02 34.37 -7.76
C ILE A 50 6.01 33.87 -8.81
N ASN A 51 4.87 34.54 -8.93
CA ASN A 51 3.84 34.19 -9.91
C ASN A 51 4.35 34.29 -11.35
N ILE A 52 5.13 35.30 -11.67
CA ILE A 52 5.76 35.46 -12.99
C ILE A 52 6.76 34.33 -13.24
N ILE A 53 7.61 34.00 -12.27
CA ILE A 53 8.56 32.88 -12.42
C ILE A 53 7.82 31.56 -12.69
N ILE A 54 6.78 31.25 -11.92
CA ILE A 54 5.98 30.04 -12.09
C ILE A 54 5.33 30.00 -13.47
N PHE A 55 4.76 31.14 -13.91
CA PHE A 55 4.16 31.27 -15.25
C PHE A 55 5.17 31.01 -16.38
N VAL A 56 6.35 31.59 -16.29
CA VAL A 56 7.43 31.39 -17.28
C VAL A 56 7.89 29.94 -17.28
N LEU A 57 8.02 29.32 -16.11
CA LEU A 57 8.35 27.89 -16.00
C LEU A 57 7.29 27.03 -16.71
N PHE A 58 6.00 27.22 -16.44
CA PHE A 58 4.94 26.47 -17.11
C PHE A 58 4.90 26.72 -18.61
N THR A 59 5.13 27.95 -19.06
CA THR A 59 5.21 28.27 -20.51
C THR A 59 6.33 27.47 -21.18
N ASN A 60 7.51 27.39 -20.56
CA ASN A 60 8.62 26.58 -21.04
C ASN A 60 8.29 25.06 -21.02
N LEU A 61 7.57 24.61 -20.02
CA LEU A 61 7.17 23.20 -19.90
C LEU A 61 6.13 22.83 -20.97
N PHE A 62 5.10 23.63 -21.18
CA PHE A 62 4.08 23.39 -22.21
C PHE A 62 4.65 23.43 -23.62
N ASN A 63 5.63 24.30 -23.89
CA ASN A 63 6.32 24.35 -25.18
C ASN A 63 7.14 23.08 -25.50
N LYS A 64 7.44 22.24 -24.49
CA LYS A 64 8.10 20.94 -24.68
C LYS A 64 7.11 19.82 -24.99
N ILE A 65 5.80 20.04 -24.86
CA ILE A 65 4.79 19.01 -25.13
C ILE A 65 4.64 18.81 -26.63
N ASP A 66 4.79 17.57 -27.06
CA ASP A 66 4.48 17.15 -28.43
C ASP A 66 3.01 16.73 -28.51
N TRP A 67 2.16 17.66 -28.91
CA TRP A 67 0.71 17.45 -29.02
C TRP A 67 0.31 16.43 -30.09
N SER A 68 1.22 16.00 -30.96
CA SER A 68 0.97 14.95 -31.96
C SER A 68 0.86 13.54 -31.36
N LYS A 69 1.43 13.33 -30.19
CA LYS A 69 1.46 12.03 -29.48
C LYS A 69 0.17 11.78 -28.69
N LYS A 70 -0.96 11.61 -29.42
CA LYS A 70 -2.31 11.50 -28.82
C LYS A 70 -2.39 10.56 -27.61
N GLN A 71 -1.85 9.34 -27.70
CA GLN A 71 -1.96 8.35 -26.62
C GLN A 71 -1.25 8.81 -25.34
N ASN A 72 -0.04 9.36 -25.45
CA ASN A 72 0.68 9.90 -24.29
C ASN A 72 -0.03 11.10 -23.68
N ASN A 73 -0.60 11.98 -24.53
CA ASN A 73 -1.30 13.17 -24.07
C ASN A 73 -2.62 12.80 -23.37
N ILE A 74 -3.39 11.86 -23.92
CA ILE A 74 -4.62 11.36 -23.28
C ILE A 74 -4.30 10.73 -21.92
N PHE A 75 -3.32 9.84 -21.87
CA PHE A 75 -2.92 9.23 -20.60
C PHE A 75 -2.42 10.28 -19.62
N GLY A 76 -1.55 11.20 -20.06
CA GLY A 76 -1.04 12.29 -19.24
C GLY A 76 -2.16 13.14 -18.64
N SER A 77 -3.18 13.49 -19.45
CA SER A 77 -4.32 14.27 -18.97
C SER A 77 -5.19 13.50 -17.97
N ILE A 78 -5.51 12.23 -18.26
CA ILE A 78 -6.31 11.38 -17.35
C ILE A 78 -5.58 11.16 -16.01
N PHE A 79 -4.29 10.84 -16.07
CA PHE A 79 -3.52 10.61 -14.85
C PHE A 79 -3.32 11.92 -14.06
N SER A 80 -3.15 13.06 -14.74
CA SER A 80 -3.07 14.36 -14.07
C SER A 80 -4.40 14.74 -13.40
N LEU A 81 -5.54 14.46 -14.03
CA LEU A 81 -6.87 14.66 -13.44
C LEU A 81 -7.07 13.78 -12.21
N PHE A 82 -6.68 12.50 -12.29
CA PHE A 82 -6.69 11.59 -11.16
C PHE A 82 -5.83 12.09 -10.00
N LEU A 83 -4.59 12.52 -10.28
CA LEU A 83 -3.67 13.00 -9.24
C LEU A 83 -4.13 14.32 -8.62
N SER A 84 -4.64 15.28 -9.41
CA SER A 84 -5.18 16.53 -8.88
C SER A 84 -6.43 16.29 -8.02
N SER A 85 -7.29 15.33 -8.41
CA SER A 85 -8.44 14.94 -7.59
C SER A 85 -8.00 14.37 -6.25
N ILE A 86 -7.03 13.45 -6.24
CA ILE A 86 -6.42 12.91 -5.01
C ILE A 86 -5.89 14.04 -4.11
N LEU A 87 -5.14 14.98 -4.69
CA LEU A 87 -4.53 16.06 -3.92
C LEU A 87 -5.56 17.01 -3.34
N ILE A 88 -6.53 17.49 -4.12
CA ILE A 88 -7.54 18.45 -3.65
C ILE A 88 -8.50 17.79 -2.65
N LEU A 89 -9.10 16.66 -3.01
CA LEU A 89 -10.07 15.98 -2.15
C LEU A 89 -9.41 15.44 -0.88
N GLY A 90 -8.21 14.87 -1.02
CA GLY A 90 -7.44 14.37 0.12
C GLY A 90 -7.08 15.49 1.10
N THR A 91 -6.67 16.67 0.61
CA THR A 91 -6.39 17.82 1.48
C THR A 91 -7.63 18.31 2.23
N GLN A 92 -8.79 18.37 1.56
CA GLN A 92 -10.04 18.76 2.21
C GLN A 92 -10.45 17.76 3.29
N LEU A 93 -10.37 16.49 3.00
CA LEU A 93 -10.69 15.42 3.96
C LEU A 93 -9.72 15.40 5.15
N ASP A 94 -8.43 15.59 4.90
CA ASP A 94 -7.41 15.57 5.95
C ASP A 94 -7.52 16.77 6.90
N ASN A 95 -7.89 17.95 6.38
CA ASN A 95 -8.01 19.18 7.15
C ASN A 95 -9.36 19.30 7.86
N ASN A 96 -10.45 19.01 7.15
CA ASN A 96 -11.81 19.34 7.59
C ASN A 96 -12.70 18.12 7.81
N SER A 97 -12.27 16.93 7.39
CA SER A 97 -13.07 15.69 7.37
C SER A 97 -14.32 15.73 6.49
N PHE A 98 -14.44 16.74 5.64
CA PHE A 98 -15.53 16.94 4.68
C PHE A 98 -15.01 17.38 3.32
N ILE A 99 -15.73 17.05 2.27
CA ILE A 99 -15.51 17.55 0.92
C ILE A 99 -16.48 18.69 0.64
N ASN A 100 -15.96 19.80 0.16
CA ASN A 100 -16.80 20.88 -0.37
C ASN A 100 -17.26 20.51 -1.79
N TRP A 101 -18.44 19.88 -1.88
CA TRP A 101 -19.06 19.46 -3.14
C TRP A 101 -19.64 20.67 -3.90
N ASN A 102 -18.78 21.54 -4.40
CA ASN A 102 -19.17 22.76 -5.13
C ASN A 102 -18.33 22.96 -6.38
N ILE A 103 -18.76 23.91 -7.24
CA ILE A 103 -18.11 24.23 -8.50
C ILE A 103 -16.68 24.74 -8.30
N ILE A 104 -16.39 25.40 -7.18
CA ILE A 104 -15.05 25.92 -6.85
C ILE A 104 -14.06 24.77 -6.67
N THR A 105 -14.45 23.69 -6.01
CA THR A 105 -13.62 22.47 -5.87
C THR A 105 -13.32 21.86 -7.23
N LEU A 106 -14.31 21.79 -8.11
CA LEU A 106 -14.13 21.30 -9.48
C LEU A 106 -13.15 22.18 -10.27
N ILE A 107 -13.29 23.49 -10.20
CA ILE A 107 -12.37 24.44 -10.84
C ILE A 107 -10.95 24.26 -10.31
N LYS A 108 -10.76 24.11 -8.99
CA LYS A 108 -9.44 23.87 -8.39
C LYS A 108 -8.82 22.56 -8.91
N ILE A 109 -9.60 21.49 -9.02
CA ILE A 109 -9.13 20.22 -9.60
C ILE A 109 -8.69 20.41 -11.05
N ILE A 110 -9.51 21.09 -11.87
CA ILE A 110 -9.19 21.35 -13.28
C ILE A 110 -7.93 22.20 -13.41
N CYS A 111 -7.82 23.28 -12.67
CA CYS A 111 -6.64 24.16 -12.73
C CYS A 111 -5.36 23.42 -12.31
N LEU A 112 -5.41 22.64 -11.23
CA LEU A 112 -4.28 21.82 -10.77
C LEU A 112 -3.94 20.71 -11.78
N THR A 113 -4.92 20.18 -12.52
CA THR A 113 -4.69 19.21 -13.59
C THR A 113 -3.75 19.79 -14.64
N PHE A 114 -3.98 21.02 -15.07
CA PHE A 114 -3.09 21.70 -16.04
C PHE A 114 -1.68 21.93 -15.48
N SER A 115 -1.52 22.11 -14.18
CA SER A 115 -0.18 22.20 -13.57
C SER A 115 0.58 20.87 -13.61
N ILE A 116 -0.12 19.73 -13.52
CA ILE A 116 0.49 18.39 -13.47
C ILE A 116 0.76 17.83 -14.87
N ILE A 117 -0.06 18.14 -15.89
CA ILE A 117 0.08 17.63 -17.26
C ILE A 117 1.52 17.74 -17.82
N PRO A 118 2.17 18.90 -17.81
CA PRO A 118 3.51 19.01 -18.39
C PRO A 118 4.56 18.19 -17.62
N ILE A 119 4.38 18.00 -16.31
CA ILE A 119 5.26 17.18 -15.49
C ILE A 119 5.14 15.70 -15.90
N ILE A 120 3.90 15.19 -16.01
CA ILE A 120 3.67 13.82 -16.45
C ILE A 120 4.18 13.60 -17.88
N TYR A 121 3.98 14.58 -18.78
CA TYR A 121 4.53 14.51 -20.12
C TYR A 121 6.06 14.38 -20.14
N LEU A 122 6.77 15.15 -19.30
CA LEU A 122 8.22 15.04 -19.19
C LEU A 122 8.65 13.66 -18.68
N ILE A 123 7.95 13.12 -17.68
CA ILE A 123 8.20 11.76 -17.17
C ILE A 123 8.01 10.75 -18.32
N LEU A 124 6.91 10.81 -19.05
CA LEU A 124 6.64 9.91 -20.18
C LEU A 124 7.69 10.07 -21.29
N SER A 125 8.11 11.30 -21.58
CA SER A 125 9.15 11.58 -22.58
C SER A 125 10.49 10.97 -22.16
N PHE A 126 10.86 11.13 -20.88
CA PHE A 126 12.07 10.51 -20.32
C PHE A 126 11.99 8.99 -20.42
N LEU A 127 10.89 8.38 -19.95
CA LEU A 127 10.67 6.95 -20.03
C LEU A 127 10.70 6.41 -21.47
N ASN A 128 10.24 7.22 -22.44
CA ASN A 128 10.26 6.87 -23.86
C ASN A 128 11.65 6.95 -24.48
N LYS A 129 12.49 7.85 -24.01
CA LYS A 129 13.90 7.99 -24.47
C LYS A 129 14.85 7.03 -23.76
N TYR A 130 14.45 6.51 -22.61
CA TYR A 130 15.31 5.63 -21.83
C TYR A 130 15.61 4.33 -22.58
N LYS A 131 16.89 4.04 -22.78
CA LYS A 131 17.38 2.80 -23.36
C LYS A 131 18.23 2.08 -22.30
N THR A 132 17.97 0.81 -22.10
CA THR A 132 18.84 -0.05 -21.28
C THR A 132 20.18 -0.20 -21.98
N LYS A 133 21.28 0.20 -21.33
CA LYS A 133 22.63 -0.04 -21.83
C LYS A 133 23.01 -1.48 -21.47
N SER A 134 23.46 -2.26 -22.44
CA SER A 134 24.04 -3.58 -22.16
C SER A 134 25.39 -3.39 -21.45
N LYS A 135 25.47 -3.80 -20.18
CA LYS A 135 26.76 -3.95 -19.47
C LYS A 135 26.89 -5.41 -19.06
N ILE A 136 28.07 -5.96 -19.25
CA ILE A 136 28.41 -7.29 -18.72
C ILE A 136 28.58 -7.10 -17.21
N ILE A 137 27.70 -7.64 -16.42
CA ILE A 137 27.72 -7.59 -14.96
C ILE A 137 27.77 -9.03 -14.43
N ASN A 138 28.72 -9.30 -13.55
CA ASN A 138 28.73 -10.57 -12.82
C ASN A 138 27.66 -10.51 -11.70
N TYR A 139 26.44 -10.90 -12.04
CA TYR A 139 25.31 -10.84 -11.13
C TYR A 139 25.48 -11.70 -9.88
N LYS A 140 26.26 -12.80 -9.92
CA LYS A 140 26.52 -13.65 -8.75
C LYS A 140 27.30 -12.89 -7.68
N ASN A 141 28.38 -12.22 -8.07
CA ASN A 141 29.20 -11.44 -7.13
C ASN A 141 28.45 -10.21 -6.62
N VAL A 142 27.70 -9.52 -7.51
CA VAL A 142 26.87 -8.37 -7.11
C VAL A 142 25.77 -8.82 -6.15
N SER A 143 25.14 -9.98 -6.37
CA SER A 143 24.13 -10.52 -5.46
C SER A 143 24.70 -10.82 -4.08
N LEU A 144 25.86 -11.48 -4.01
CA LEU A 144 26.52 -11.77 -2.73
C LEU A 144 26.88 -10.49 -1.99
N GLY A 145 27.51 -9.53 -2.67
CA GLY A 145 27.87 -8.23 -2.08
C GLY A 145 26.64 -7.45 -1.61
N THR A 146 25.54 -7.46 -2.38
CA THR A 146 24.27 -6.83 -2.01
C THR A 146 23.69 -7.48 -0.76
N PHE A 147 23.66 -8.82 -0.70
CA PHE A 147 23.17 -9.54 0.46
C PHE A 147 23.96 -9.23 1.72
N ILE A 148 25.30 -9.28 1.63
CA ILE A 148 26.18 -8.97 2.75
C ILE A 148 25.97 -7.54 3.22
N PHE A 149 25.85 -6.57 2.32
CA PHE A 149 25.61 -5.17 2.69
C PHE A 149 24.27 -4.98 3.41
N ILE A 150 23.17 -5.52 2.84
CA ILE A 150 21.84 -5.40 3.43
C ILE A 150 21.81 -6.06 4.80
N ILE A 151 22.35 -7.27 4.95
CA ILE A 151 22.31 -8.01 6.21
C ILE A 151 23.15 -7.34 7.30
N LEU A 152 24.36 -6.86 6.97
CA LEU A 152 25.20 -6.18 7.96
C LEU A 152 24.54 -4.92 8.51
N PHE A 153 23.89 -4.15 7.64
CA PHE A 153 23.15 -2.97 8.10
C PHE A 153 21.92 -3.35 8.95
N ASN A 154 21.19 -4.35 8.53
CA ASN A 154 20.04 -4.84 9.30
C ASN A 154 20.46 -5.47 10.65
N ILE A 155 21.63 -6.11 10.74
CA ILE A 155 22.20 -6.56 12.03
C ILE A 155 22.52 -5.34 12.92
N PHE A 156 23.09 -4.26 12.36
CA PHE A 156 23.32 -3.04 13.11
C PHE A 156 22.00 -2.47 13.69
N VAL A 157 20.94 -2.43 12.86
CA VAL A 157 19.61 -2.00 13.33
C VAL A 157 19.05 -2.97 14.37
N PHE A 158 19.20 -4.29 14.18
CA PHE A 158 18.78 -5.30 15.16
C PHE A 158 19.42 -5.08 16.52
N LEU A 159 20.72 -4.78 16.58
CA LEU A 159 21.41 -4.48 17.82
C LEU A 159 20.94 -3.15 18.45
N ALA A 160 20.52 -2.17 17.63
CA ALA A 160 19.95 -0.93 18.11
C ALA A 160 18.56 -1.09 18.75
N ILE A 161 17.76 -2.03 18.26
CA ILE A 161 16.39 -2.29 18.75
C ILE A 161 16.22 -3.69 19.37
N TYR A 162 17.32 -4.30 19.83
CA TYR A 162 17.32 -5.64 20.43
C TYR A 162 16.25 -5.78 21.52
N PRO A 163 15.51 -6.87 21.58
CA PRO A 163 15.57 -8.13 20.80
C PRO A 163 14.77 -8.12 19.49
N GLY A 164 14.39 -6.99 18.97
CA GLY A 164 13.45 -6.73 17.90
C GLY A 164 12.23 -5.96 18.42
N LEU A 165 11.23 -5.76 17.57
CA LEU A 165 10.01 -5.06 17.95
C LEU A 165 8.87 -6.04 18.22
N TYR A 166 8.35 -5.93 19.41
CA TYR A 166 7.19 -6.67 19.88
C TYR A 166 5.93 -5.98 19.33
N GLY A 167 5.52 -6.31 18.11
CA GLY A 167 4.30 -5.78 17.50
C GLY A 167 3.11 -6.03 18.44
N TYR A 168 2.15 -5.14 18.47
CA TYR A 168 1.12 -5.21 19.52
C TYR A 168 0.23 -6.45 19.51
N ASP A 169 0.18 -7.20 18.40
CA ASP A 169 -0.49 -8.51 18.34
C ASP A 169 0.42 -9.65 18.86
N ALA A 170 1.75 -9.48 18.85
CA ALA A 170 2.69 -10.57 19.14
C ALA A 170 2.51 -11.19 20.54
N GLY A 171 2.17 -10.38 21.53
CA GLY A 171 1.90 -10.86 22.89
C GLY A 171 0.74 -11.84 22.94
N PHE A 172 -0.37 -11.51 22.30
CA PHE A 172 -1.55 -12.39 22.22
C PHE A 172 -1.26 -13.64 21.41
N GLN A 173 -0.55 -13.52 20.31
CA GLN A 173 -0.17 -14.64 19.44
C GLN A 173 0.73 -15.66 20.14
N ILE A 174 1.65 -15.20 21.01
CA ILE A 174 2.48 -16.06 21.83
C ILE A 174 1.64 -16.70 22.94
N PHE A 175 0.78 -15.90 23.58
CA PHE A 175 -0.07 -16.34 24.70
C PHE A 175 -1.03 -17.43 24.29
N GLU A 176 -1.73 -17.31 23.15
CA GLU A 176 -2.66 -18.33 22.64
C GLU A 176 -2.03 -19.73 22.49
N ILE A 177 -0.73 -19.81 22.20
CA ILE A 177 -0.04 -21.09 21.98
C ILE A 177 0.62 -21.63 23.25
N LEU A 178 1.16 -20.76 24.10
CA LEU A 178 1.94 -21.20 25.27
C LEU A 178 1.07 -21.47 26.50
N GLU A 179 -0.09 -20.82 26.61
CA GLU A 179 -1.00 -21.01 27.74
C GLU A 179 -2.00 -22.14 27.45
N LYS A 180 -2.02 -23.16 28.37
CA LYS A 180 -2.80 -24.39 28.16
C LYS A 180 -4.33 -24.20 28.18
N ASN A 181 -4.81 -23.14 28.85
CA ASN A 181 -6.25 -22.92 29.09
C ASN A 181 -6.84 -21.80 28.21
N VAL A 182 -6.12 -21.39 27.19
CA VAL A 182 -6.60 -20.35 26.28
C VAL A 182 -7.23 -20.97 25.05
N GLN A 183 -8.42 -20.53 24.73
CA GLN A 183 -9.12 -20.96 23.52
C GLN A 183 -8.41 -20.42 22.29
N LEU A 184 -7.99 -21.29 21.39
CA LEU A 184 -7.44 -20.90 20.09
C LEU A 184 -8.52 -20.25 19.23
N THR A 185 -8.17 -19.17 18.55
CA THR A 185 -9.10 -18.41 17.73
C THR A 185 -8.60 -18.25 16.29
N SER A 186 -9.50 -18.07 15.34
CA SER A 186 -9.16 -17.78 13.93
C SER A 186 -8.77 -16.31 13.68
N HIS A 187 -8.77 -15.48 14.73
CA HIS A 187 -8.42 -14.05 14.63
C HIS A 187 -7.00 -13.84 14.12
N PHE A 188 -6.06 -14.64 14.63
CA PHE A 188 -4.69 -14.65 14.16
C PHE A 188 -4.41 -15.86 13.25
N SER A 189 -3.38 -15.75 12.41
CA SER A 189 -2.89 -16.87 11.65
C SER A 189 -2.28 -17.94 12.59
N TYR A 190 -2.90 -19.10 12.68
CA TYR A 190 -2.44 -20.18 13.56
C TYR A 190 -1.01 -20.61 13.26
N ILE A 191 -0.63 -20.77 11.98
CA ILE A 191 0.73 -21.15 11.60
C ILE A 191 1.76 -20.08 11.99
N PHE A 192 1.40 -18.80 11.89
CA PHE A 192 2.26 -17.72 12.34
C PHE A 192 2.44 -17.75 13.87
N CYS A 193 1.34 -17.94 14.62
CA CYS A 193 1.39 -18.09 16.07
C CYS A 193 2.27 -19.26 16.48
N LEU A 194 2.18 -20.40 15.79
CA LEU A 194 3.04 -21.57 16.05
C LEU A 194 4.51 -21.26 15.81
N ILE A 195 4.86 -20.62 14.71
CA ILE A 195 6.26 -20.28 14.38
C ILE A 195 6.82 -19.33 15.45
N LEU A 196 6.11 -18.26 15.76
CA LEU A 196 6.55 -17.24 16.73
C LEU A 196 6.67 -17.85 18.13
N ALA A 197 5.61 -18.45 18.64
CA ALA A 197 5.55 -18.96 20.00
C ALA A 197 6.53 -20.12 20.25
N ASN A 198 6.65 -21.08 19.30
CA ASN A 198 7.61 -22.16 19.45
C ASN A 198 9.06 -21.67 19.40
N THR A 199 9.38 -20.66 18.59
CA THR A 199 10.73 -20.06 18.59
C THR A 199 11.02 -19.38 19.92
N VAL A 200 10.04 -18.66 20.47
CA VAL A 200 10.15 -18.03 21.80
C VAL A 200 10.32 -19.11 22.91
N LYS A 201 9.55 -20.22 22.83
CA LYS A 201 9.65 -21.35 23.75
C LYS A 201 11.01 -22.05 23.66
N LEU A 202 11.56 -22.25 22.46
CA LEU A 202 12.88 -22.82 22.27
C LEU A 202 13.97 -21.97 22.96
N GLY A 203 13.89 -20.65 22.88
CA GLY A 203 14.80 -19.77 23.63
C GLY A 203 14.70 -19.96 25.13
N LYS A 204 13.50 -20.18 25.67
CA LYS A 204 13.30 -20.50 27.10
C LYS A 204 13.92 -21.84 27.48
N ILE A 205 13.76 -22.85 26.62
CA ILE A 205 14.30 -24.22 26.88
C ILE A 205 15.83 -24.20 26.78
N MET A 206 16.41 -23.59 25.75
CA MET A 206 17.86 -23.66 25.48
C MET A 206 18.67 -22.67 26.30
N PHE A 207 18.12 -21.48 26.58
CA PHE A 207 18.85 -20.35 27.19
C PHE A 207 18.16 -19.81 28.44
N ASN A 208 17.12 -20.47 28.92
CA ASN A 208 16.28 -20.02 30.05
C ASN A 208 15.73 -18.58 29.88
N SER A 209 15.51 -18.12 28.64
CA SER A 209 15.07 -16.76 28.35
C SER A 209 14.10 -16.69 27.17
N TYR A 210 12.89 -16.17 27.39
CA TYR A 210 11.94 -15.85 26.33
C TYR A 210 12.46 -14.72 25.43
N GLN A 211 13.21 -13.78 25.99
CA GLN A 211 13.81 -12.68 25.24
C GLN A 211 14.78 -13.16 24.17
N ILE A 212 15.61 -14.17 24.47
CA ILE A 212 16.54 -14.75 23.49
C ILE A 212 15.74 -15.49 22.40
N GLY A 213 14.69 -16.22 22.75
CA GLY A 213 13.81 -16.86 21.77
C GLY A 213 13.15 -15.86 20.83
N PHE A 214 12.66 -14.75 21.37
CA PHE A 214 12.10 -13.68 20.57
C PHE A 214 13.16 -13.02 19.64
N ALA A 215 14.37 -12.80 20.16
CA ALA A 215 15.49 -12.30 19.36
C ALA A 215 15.85 -13.24 18.20
N ILE A 216 15.84 -14.56 18.43
CA ILE A 216 16.07 -15.57 17.39
C ILE A 216 14.99 -15.48 16.32
N TYR A 217 13.71 -15.34 16.71
CA TYR A 217 12.62 -15.16 15.73
C TYR A 217 12.83 -13.92 14.86
N CYS A 218 13.06 -12.76 15.48
CA CYS A 218 13.28 -11.50 14.74
C CYS A 218 14.50 -11.58 13.84
N PHE A 219 15.57 -12.24 14.29
CA PHE A 219 16.77 -12.44 13.49
C PHE A 219 16.52 -13.33 12.27
N LEU A 220 15.81 -14.45 12.42
CA LEU A 220 15.47 -15.35 11.30
C LEU A 220 14.54 -14.66 10.29
N GLN A 221 13.54 -13.90 10.76
CA GLN A 221 12.68 -13.09 9.91
C GLN A 221 13.49 -12.05 9.11
N MET A 222 14.41 -11.35 9.77
CA MET A 222 15.32 -10.39 9.14
C MET A 222 16.20 -11.04 8.06
N LEU A 223 16.76 -12.24 8.33
CA LEU A 223 17.52 -13.01 7.35
C LEU A 223 16.68 -13.33 6.10
N PHE A 224 15.48 -13.85 6.30
CA PHE A 224 14.55 -14.15 5.22
C PHE A 224 14.24 -12.90 4.38
N LEU A 225 13.89 -11.79 5.02
CA LEU A 225 13.57 -10.55 4.31
C LEU A 225 14.80 -9.95 3.61
N SER A 226 16.00 -10.04 4.19
CA SER A 226 17.24 -9.60 3.53
C SER A 226 17.55 -10.42 2.27
N PHE A 227 17.30 -11.73 2.30
CA PHE A 227 17.39 -12.60 1.14
C PHE A 227 16.38 -12.20 0.04
N VAL A 228 15.11 -12.00 0.39
CA VAL A 228 14.07 -11.57 -0.55
C VAL A 228 14.41 -10.20 -1.15
N SER A 229 14.84 -9.25 -0.33
CA SER A 229 15.24 -7.90 -0.77
C SER A 229 16.42 -7.92 -1.73
N THR A 230 17.38 -8.82 -1.52
CA THR A 230 18.49 -9.05 -2.47
C THR A 230 17.96 -9.53 -3.81
N LYS A 231 17.05 -10.52 -3.82
CA LYS A 231 16.44 -11.00 -5.07
C LYS A 231 15.70 -9.88 -5.82
N ILE A 232 14.94 -9.04 -5.11
CA ILE A 232 14.25 -7.87 -5.67
C ILE A 232 15.25 -6.88 -6.29
N THR A 233 16.33 -6.58 -5.57
CA THR A 233 17.37 -5.64 -6.00
C THR A 233 18.06 -6.13 -7.27
N ILE A 234 18.44 -7.41 -7.30
CA ILE A 234 19.09 -8.02 -8.48
C ILE A 234 18.13 -8.13 -9.66
N TYR A 235 16.88 -8.51 -9.44
CA TYR A 235 15.86 -8.49 -10.49
C TYR A 235 15.72 -7.10 -11.11
N SER A 236 15.58 -6.07 -10.28
CA SER A 236 15.42 -4.68 -10.73
C SER A 236 16.66 -4.17 -11.47
N LEU A 237 17.88 -4.56 -11.03
CA LEU A 237 19.13 -4.27 -11.72
C LEU A 237 19.20 -4.99 -13.07
N LYS A 238 18.96 -6.29 -13.13
CA LYS A 238 18.95 -7.09 -14.37
C LYS A 238 18.00 -6.48 -15.40
N ARG A 239 16.81 -6.07 -14.93
CA ARG A 239 15.76 -5.55 -15.80
C ARG A 239 16.09 -4.16 -16.36
N THR A 240 16.64 -3.27 -15.56
CA THR A 240 16.85 -1.85 -15.95
C THR A 240 18.28 -1.58 -16.41
N ASN A 241 19.23 -2.39 -15.96
CA ASN A 241 20.67 -2.15 -16.06
C ASN A 241 21.06 -0.72 -15.62
N ASN A 242 20.40 -0.23 -14.56
CA ASN A 242 20.51 1.14 -14.07
C ASN A 242 21.03 1.15 -12.64
N ILE A 243 22.20 1.80 -12.46
CA ILE A 243 22.84 1.92 -11.16
C ILE A 243 21.97 2.69 -10.13
N TYR A 244 21.20 3.68 -10.56
CA TYR A 244 20.37 4.46 -9.66
C TYR A 244 19.21 3.63 -9.08
N ILE A 245 18.60 2.75 -9.89
CA ILE A 245 17.57 1.80 -9.41
C ILE A 245 18.20 0.78 -8.44
N TYR A 246 19.38 0.31 -8.74
CA TYR A 246 20.13 -0.57 -7.85
C TYR A 246 20.41 0.12 -6.50
N LEU A 247 21.02 1.31 -6.52
CA LEU A 247 21.33 2.08 -5.31
C LEU A 247 20.05 2.43 -4.51
N PHE A 248 19.01 2.86 -5.21
CA PHE A 248 17.71 3.09 -4.55
C PHE A 248 17.21 1.84 -3.82
N SER A 249 17.28 0.66 -4.47
CA SER A 249 16.84 -0.60 -3.87
C SER A 249 17.71 -1.00 -2.67
N VAL A 250 19.03 -0.86 -2.79
CA VAL A 250 19.97 -1.15 -1.69
C VAL A 250 19.68 -0.23 -0.50
N LEU A 251 19.53 1.08 -0.73
CA LEU A 251 19.23 2.05 0.34
C LEU A 251 17.86 1.82 0.97
N LEU A 252 16.86 1.45 0.15
CA LEU A 252 15.52 1.11 0.65
C LEU A 252 15.56 -0.07 1.61
N PHE A 253 16.35 -1.11 1.31
CA PHE A 253 16.39 -2.34 2.09
C PHE A 253 17.48 -2.37 3.18
N SER A 254 18.33 -1.36 3.26
CA SER A 254 19.35 -1.27 4.30
C SER A 254 19.13 -0.09 5.24
N VAL A 255 18.88 1.11 4.70
CA VAL A 255 18.91 2.37 5.48
C VAL A 255 17.52 2.90 5.80
N PHE A 256 16.52 2.60 4.94
CA PHE A 256 15.19 3.19 5.08
C PHE A 256 14.47 2.68 6.34
N PRO A 257 14.14 3.56 7.31
CA PRO A 257 13.68 3.15 8.64
C PRO A 257 12.40 2.30 8.63
N LEU A 258 11.46 2.57 7.73
CA LEU A 258 10.22 1.79 7.65
C LEU A 258 10.49 0.33 7.27
N TYR A 259 11.42 0.08 6.35
CA TYR A 259 11.77 -1.29 5.98
C TYR A 259 12.51 -1.99 7.13
N THR A 260 13.57 -1.37 7.67
CA THR A 260 14.42 -2.02 8.67
C THR A 260 13.66 -2.34 9.95
N VAL A 261 12.78 -1.44 10.38
CA VAL A 261 11.92 -1.65 11.55
C VAL A 261 10.88 -2.73 11.29
N MET A 262 10.24 -2.76 10.12
CA MET A 262 9.31 -3.83 9.75
C MET A 262 9.99 -5.19 9.65
N ALA A 263 11.21 -5.25 9.11
CA ALA A 263 11.97 -6.49 9.01
C ALA A 263 12.27 -7.12 10.39
N LEU A 264 12.31 -6.30 11.43
CA LEU A 264 12.59 -6.69 12.82
C LEU A 264 11.36 -6.68 13.73
N SER A 265 10.17 -6.47 13.19
CA SER A 265 8.91 -6.52 13.93
C SER A 265 8.28 -7.90 13.83
N ALA A 266 7.95 -8.49 14.98
CA ALA A 266 7.27 -9.78 15.05
C ALA A 266 5.79 -9.62 14.66
N THR A 267 5.53 -9.49 13.37
CA THR A 267 4.18 -9.41 12.81
C THR A 267 4.02 -10.36 11.62
N GLN A 268 2.84 -10.95 11.48
CA GLN A 268 2.48 -11.75 10.32
C GLN A 268 2.63 -10.97 8.99
N ASP A 269 2.46 -9.64 9.04
CA ASP A 269 2.57 -8.75 7.88
C ASP A 269 3.98 -8.76 7.28
N SER A 270 5.02 -8.89 8.11
CA SER A 270 6.42 -8.92 7.67
C SER A 270 6.75 -10.19 6.89
N LEU A 271 6.36 -11.36 7.41
CA LEU A 271 6.54 -12.62 6.67
C LEU A 271 5.69 -12.66 5.40
N PHE A 272 4.44 -12.22 5.49
CA PHE A 272 3.55 -12.12 4.32
C PHE A 272 4.16 -11.23 3.22
N ALA A 273 4.76 -10.10 3.57
CA ALA A 273 5.39 -9.20 2.59
C ALA A 273 6.54 -9.88 1.82
N GLY A 274 7.37 -10.66 2.51
CA GLY A 274 8.41 -11.45 1.87
C GLY A 274 7.87 -12.52 0.92
N LEU A 275 6.86 -13.29 1.36
CA LEU A 275 6.21 -14.30 0.54
C LEU A 275 5.49 -13.67 -0.67
N PHE A 276 4.76 -12.57 -0.46
CA PHE A 276 4.10 -11.80 -1.50
C PHE A 276 5.09 -11.34 -2.58
N ALA A 277 6.24 -10.80 -2.17
CA ALA A 277 7.27 -10.37 -3.10
C ALA A 277 7.87 -11.54 -3.90
N LEU A 278 8.09 -12.71 -3.27
CA LEU A 278 8.53 -13.92 -3.96
C LEU A 278 7.50 -14.42 -4.97
N VAL A 279 6.20 -14.37 -4.64
CA VAL A 279 5.12 -14.69 -5.58
C VAL A 279 5.17 -13.76 -6.80
N ILE A 280 5.26 -12.44 -6.58
CA ILE A 280 5.35 -11.47 -7.70
C ILE A 280 6.59 -11.73 -8.56
N LEU A 281 7.78 -11.96 -7.96
CA LEU A 281 9.00 -12.29 -8.71
C LEU A 281 8.84 -13.57 -9.53
N ASN A 282 8.27 -14.61 -8.95
CA ASN A 282 8.08 -15.91 -9.62
C ASN A 282 7.08 -15.79 -10.80
N ILE A 283 6.01 -14.99 -10.63
CA ILE A 283 5.07 -14.72 -11.72
C ILE A 283 5.74 -13.92 -12.84
N LEU A 284 6.57 -12.92 -12.51
CA LEU A 284 7.30 -12.18 -13.52
C LEU A 284 8.31 -13.08 -14.25
N ASP A 285 9.00 -13.98 -13.54
CA ASP A 285 9.85 -15.00 -14.16
C ASP A 285 9.06 -15.93 -15.09
N MET A 286 7.85 -16.34 -14.70
CA MET A 286 6.95 -17.14 -15.56
C MET A 286 6.63 -16.47 -16.91
N PHE A 287 6.64 -15.13 -16.97
CA PHE A 287 6.40 -14.39 -18.24
C PHE A 287 7.66 -14.02 -18.99
N GLU A 288 8.77 -13.86 -18.29
CA GLU A 288 10.01 -13.31 -18.85
C GLU A 288 11.05 -14.38 -19.16
N ASN A 289 10.98 -15.55 -18.51
CA ASN A 289 11.92 -16.66 -18.69
C ASN A 289 11.33 -17.75 -19.57
N LYS A 290 11.90 -17.95 -20.77
CA LYS A 290 11.47 -18.99 -21.70
C LYS A 290 11.63 -20.42 -21.15
N ASN A 291 12.56 -20.61 -20.22
CA ASN A 291 12.84 -21.90 -19.62
C ASN A 291 12.05 -22.18 -18.34
N TYR A 292 11.22 -21.25 -17.89
CA TYR A 292 10.44 -21.39 -16.64
C TYR A 292 9.69 -22.72 -16.55
N TRP A 293 9.00 -23.09 -17.64
CA TRP A 293 8.19 -24.30 -17.70
C TRP A 293 8.95 -25.59 -17.97
N LYS A 294 10.26 -25.51 -18.28
CA LYS A 294 11.12 -26.68 -18.42
C LYS A 294 11.49 -27.30 -17.08
N ASN A 295 11.51 -26.47 -16.03
CA ASN A 295 11.74 -26.92 -14.67
C ASN A 295 10.40 -26.97 -13.92
N PHE A 296 9.91 -28.18 -13.63
CA PHE A 296 8.65 -28.40 -12.93
C PHE A 296 8.66 -27.88 -11.47
N ILE A 297 9.84 -27.65 -10.88
CA ILE A 297 9.98 -27.09 -9.53
C ILE A 297 9.41 -25.66 -9.47
N ASN A 298 9.58 -24.86 -10.52
CA ASN A 298 9.14 -23.46 -10.53
C ASN A 298 7.62 -23.28 -10.29
N PRO A 299 6.73 -23.95 -11.05
CA PRO A 299 5.29 -23.85 -10.81
C PRO A 299 4.85 -24.45 -9.47
N ILE A 300 5.50 -25.52 -9.01
CA ILE A 300 5.22 -26.10 -7.69
C ILE A 300 5.62 -25.10 -6.59
N LEU A 301 6.80 -24.49 -6.70
CA LEU A 301 7.26 -23.47 -5.77
C LEU A 301 6.30 -22.29 -5.72
N LEU A 302 5.80 -21.83 -6.87
CA LEU A 302 4.80 -20.75 -6.93
C LEU A 302 3.52 -21.12 -6.18
N SER A 303 3.02 -22.34 -6.38
CA SER A 303 1.82 -22.84 -5.70
C SER A 303 2.03 -22.91 -4.18
N ILE A 304 3.18 -23.41 -3.74
CA ILE A 304 3.56 -23.47 -2.32
C ILE A 304 3.67 -22.06 -1.72
N LEU A 305 4.29 -21.11 -2.40
CA LEU A 305 4.42 -19.72 -1.94
C LEU A 305 3.05 -19.05 -1.76
N ILE A 306 2.11 -19.29 -2.70
CA ILE A 306 0.73 -18.78 -2.60
C ILE A 306 0.03 -19.38 -1.37
N LEU A 307 0.15 -20.71 -1.17
CA LEU A 307 -0.45 -21.37 -0.02
C LEU A 307 0.08 -20.81 1.31
N PHE A 308 1.40 -20.74 1.46
CA PHE A 308 2.01 -20.20 2.67
C PHE A 308 1.64 -18.72 2.89
N ALA A 309 1.58 -17.90 1.84
CA ALA A 309 1.14 -16.51 1.95
C ALA A 309 -0.30 -16.42 2.48
N CYS A 310 -1.22 -17.28 2.01
CA CYS A 310 -2.59 -17.36 2.53
C CYS A 310 -2.62 -17.84 3.99
N MET A 311 -1.79 -18.83 4.35
CA MET A 311 -1.73 -19.38 5.71
C MET A 311 -1.14 -18.38 6.71
N ILE A 312 -0.14 -17.57 6.31
CA ILE A 312 0.45 -16.51 7.15
C ILE A 312 -0.52 -15.34 7.33
N ARG A 313 -1.33 -15.03 6.32
CA ARG A 313 -2.29 -13.92 6.40
C ARG A 313 -3.58 -14.25 5.65
N ASN A 314 -4.69 -14.32 6.37
CA ASN A 314 -5.99 -14.69 5.84
C ASN A 314 -6.42 -13.83 4.61
N ASN A 315 -6.07 -12.54 4.60
CA ASN A 315 -6.34 -11.65 3.48
C ASN A 315 -5.59 -12.03 2.19
N GLY A 316 -4.53 -12.85 2.28
CA GLY A 316 -3.83 -13.42 1.13
C GLY A 316 -4.75 -14.20 0.21
N PHE A 317 -5.74 -14.93 0.78
CA PHE A 317 -6.73 -15.67 -0.01
C PHE A 317 -7.47 -14.75 -0.99
N TYR A 318 -8.05 -13.65 -0.51
CA TYR A 318 -8.77 -12.69 -1.36
C TYR A 318 -7.83 -11.99 -2.34
N THR A 319 -6.61 -11.68 -1.89
CA THR A 319 -5.56 -11.05 -2.72
C THR A 319 -5.27 -11.88 -3.98
N PHE A 320 -5.10 -13.20 -3.84
CA PHE A 320 -4.82 -14.07 -4.97
C PHE A 320 -6.09 -14.47 -5.74
N LEU A 321 -7.24 -14.56 -5.10
CA LEU A 321 -8.52 -14.86 -5.75
C LEU A 321 -8.85 -13.82 -6.85
N VAL A 322 -8.60 -12.53 -6.58
CA VAL A 322 -8.81 -11.44 -7.56
C VAL A 322 -8.01 -11.65 -8.85
N SER A 323 -6.90 -12.39 -8.82
CA SER A 323 -6.09 -12.65 -10.02
C SER A 323 -6.72 -13.66 -11.00
N ILE A 324 -7.65 -14.50 -10.54
CA ILE A 324 -8.25 -15.58 -11.37
C ILE A 324 -8.90 -15.06 -12.66
N PRO A 325 -9.79 -14.05 -12.64
CA PRO A 325 -10.35 -13.48 -13.87
C PRO A 325 -9.28 -12.95 -14.82
N PHE A 326 -8.22 -12.34 -14.29
CA PHE A 326 -7.12 -11.79 -15.10
C PHE A 326 -6.26 -12.88 -15.75
N ILE A 327 -6.06 -14.02 -15.07
CA ILE A 327 -5.42 -15.19 -15.67
C ILE A 327 -6.28 -15.71 -16.83
N ILE A 328 -7.59 -15.79 -16.64
CA ILE A 328 -8.52 -16.23 -17.67
C ILE A 328 -8.47 -15.33 -18.91
N LEU A 329 -8.39 -14.02 -18.72
CA LEU A 329 -8.43 -13.03 -19.79
C LEU A 329 -7.08 -12.85 -20.50
N PHE A 330 -5.98 -12.82 -19.76
CA PHE A 330 -4.70 -12.34 -20.27
C PHE A 330 -3.62 -13.42 -20.44
N LYS A 331 -3.77 -14.62 -19.81
CA LYS A 331 -2.84 -15.73 -20.00
C LYS A 331 -3.23 -16.54 -21.22
N LYS A 332 -2.38 -16.52 -22.25
CA LYS A 332 -2.62 -17.29 -23.50
C LYS A 332 -2.03 -18.70 -23.40
N ASP A 333 -0.71 -18.78 -23.17
CA ASP A 333 -0.01 -20.05 -23.12
C ASP A 333 -0.14 -20.70 -21.75
N LYS A 334 -0.35 -22.04 -21.73
CA LYS A 334 -0.47 -22.84 -20.50
C LYS A 334 -1.46 -22.27 -19.47
N LYS A 335 -2.54 -21.65 -19.96
CA LYS A 335 -3.58 -20.98 -19.18
C LYS A 335 -4.16 -21.87 -18.08
N TRP A 336 -4.57 -23.08 -18.44
CA TRP A 336 -5.18 -24.02 -17.49
C TRP A 336 -4.22 -24.48 -16.41
N LEU A 337 -2.95 -24.72 -16.78
CA LEU A 337 -1.92 -25.04 -15.81
C LEU A 337 -1.65 -23.86 -14.85
N THR A 338 -1.63 -22.65 -15.37
CA THR A 338 -1.51 -21.44 -14.54
C THR A 338 -2.71 -21.29 -13.58
N LEU A 339 -3.93 -21.57 -14.06
CA LEU A 339 -5.12 -21.57 -13.21
C LEU A 339 -5.02 -22.60 -12.08
N LEU A 340 -4.56 -23.82 -12.37
CA LEU A 340 -4.37 -24.86 -11.35
C LEU A 340 -3.35 -24.44 -10.30
N ILE A 341 -2.23 -23.80 -10.69
CA ILE A 341 -1.21 -23.28 -9.78
C ILE A 341 -1.80 -22.28 -8.78
N PHE A 342 -2.82 -21.51 -9.17
CA PHE A 342 -3.51 -20.58 -8.28
C PHE A 342 -4.67 -21.23 -7.53
N LEU A 343 -5.49 -22.05 -8.18
CA LEU A 343 -6.68 -22.63 -7.57
C LEU A 343 -6.36 -23.69 -6.50
N ILE A 344 -5.38 -24.56 -6.76
CA ILE A 344 -5.01 -25.62 -5.80
C ILE A 344 -4.63 -25.02 -4.43
N PRO A 345 -3.70 -24.06 -4.32
CA PRO A 345 -3.37 -23.50 -3.01
C PRO A 345 -4.54 -22.75 -2.33
N LEU A 346 -5.44 -22.13 -3.11
CA LEU A 346 -6.62 -21.49 -2.55
C LEU A 346 -7.61 -22.52 -1.98
N ILE A 347 -7.80 -23.66 -2.66
CA ILE A 347 -8.63 -24.76 -2.15
C ILE A 347 -7.98 -25.38 -0.91
N LEU A 348 -6.67 -25.67 -0.94
CA LEU A 348 -5.94 -26.19 0.20
C LEU A 348 -5.99 -25.25 1.42
N TYR A 349 -5.91 -23.94 1.17
CA TYR A 349 -6.09 -22.95 2.23
C TYR A 349 -7.50 -23.01 2.85
N LYS A 350 -8.56 -23.20 2.05
CA LYS A 350 -9.93 -23.36 2.57
C LYS A 350 -10.11 -24.64 3.38
N ILE A 351 -9.47 -25.73 2.96
CA ILE A 351 -9.42 -26.97 3.75
C ILE A 351 -8.69 -26.72 5.08
N TYR A 352 -7.57 -26.01 5.05
CA TYR A 352 -6.82 -25.63 6.25
C TYR A 352 -7.63 -24.75 7.19
N SER A 353 -8.22 -23.65 6.70
CA SER A 353 -8.95 -22.67 7.53
C SER A 353 -10.37 -23.09 7.92
N GLY A 354 -10.87 -24.21 7.43
CA GLY A 354 -12.16 -24.80 7.76
C GLY A 354 -11.98 -26.14 8.47
N PRO A 355 -11.99 -27.29 7.75
CA PRO A 355 -11.93 -28.61 8.37
C PRO A 355 -10.76 -28.81 9.33
N VAL A 356 -9.53 -28.35 8.99
CA VAL A 356 -8.36 -28.53 9.85
C VAL A 356 -8.47 -27.68 11.12
N TYR A 357 -8.94 -26.44 11.03
CA TYR A 357 -9.20 -25.60 12.21
C TYR A 357 -10.21 -26.25 13.16
N ASN A 358 -11.30 -26.78 12.62
CA ASN A 358 -12.30 -27.50 13.42
C ASN A 358 -11.71 -28.72 14.12
N LEU A 359 -10.86 -29.52 13.45
CA LEU A 359 -10.20 -30.69 14.05
C LEU A 359 -9.23 -30.30 15.18
N ILE A 360 -8.58 -29.15 15.09
CA ILE A 360 -7.66 -28.65 16.14
C ILE A 360 -8.42 -27.93 17.27
N GLY A 361 -9.72 -27.64 17.09
CA GLY A 361 -10.54 -26.93 18.07
C GLY A 361 -10.36 -25.41 18.03
N ILE A 362 -9.90 -24.86 16.91
CA ILE A 362 -9.81 -23.40 16.71
C ILE A 362 -11.21 -22.84 16.49
N GLN A 363 -11.65 -21.92 17.37
CA GLN A 363 -12.93 -21.26 17.23
C GLN A 363 -12.89 -20.20 16.12
N ASN A 364 -13.91 -20.23 15.28
CA ASN A 364 -14.06 -19.18 14.28
C ASN A 364 -14.52 -17.88 14.96
N THR A 365 -13.67 -16.86 14.90
CA THR A 365 -13.94 -15.51 15.42
C THR A 365 -14.16 -14.48 14.32
N ASP A 366 -14.31 -14.94 13.06
CA ASP A 366 -14.70 -14.03 11.96
C ASP A 366 -16.04 -13.40 12.31
N THR A 367 -15.97 -12.23 12.93
CA THR A 367 -17.13 -11.51 13.39
C THR A 367 -17.73 -10.71 12.25
N MET A 368 -19.05 -10.56 12.22
CA MET A 368 -19.71 -9.64 11.27
C MET A 368 -19.15 -8.22 11.39
N GLY A 369 -18.64 -7.84 12.57
CA GLY A 369 -17.98 -6.57 12.79
C GLY A 369 -16.75 -6.36 11.91
N GLU A 370 -15.91 -7.38 11.73
CA GLU A 370 -14.73 -7.28 10.84
C GLU A 370 -15.15 -7.14 9.36
N MET A 371 -16.11 -7.95 8.93
CA MET A 371 -16.59 -7.96 7.54
C MET A 371 -17.36 -6.67 7.18
N LEU A 372 -18.07 -6.09 8.12
CA LEU A 372 -18.96 -4.94 7.93
C LEU A 372 -18.37 -3.65 8.51
N SER A 373 -17.08 -3.59 8.75
CA SER A 373 -16.42 -2.43 9.35
C SER A 373 -16.64 -1.14 8.53
N VAL A 374 -16.50 -1.19 7.22
CA VAL A 374 -16.76 -0.05 6.32
C VAL A 374 -18.25 0.32 6.28
N PRO A 375 -19.20 -0.60 6.05
CA PRO A 375 -20.63 -0.31 6.15
C PRO A 375 -21.05 0.32 7.48
N SER A 376 -20.49 -0.17 8.59
CA SER A 376 -20.77 0.37 9.92
C SER A 376 -20.30 1.81 10.08
N GLN A 377 -19.10 2.11 9.60
CA GLN A 377 -18.56 3.48 9.61
C GLN A 377 -19.41 4.44 8.79
N GLN A 378 -19.93 3.97 7.65
CA GLN A 378 -20.82 4.74 6.80
C GLN A 378 -22.15 5.08 7.50
N LEU A 379 -22.78 4.07 8.11
CA LEU A 379 -24.01 4.28 8.90
C LEU A 379 -23.80 5.22 10.08
N ALA A 380 -22.69 5.03 10.82
CA ALA A 380 -22.34 5.88 11.96
C ALA A 380 -22.09 7.32 11.54
N ARG A 381 -21.45 7.57 10.40
CA ARG A 381 -21.24 8.92 9.90
C ARG A 381 -22.55 9.62 9.55
N VAL A 382 -23.46 8.93 8.85
CA VAL A 382 -24.80 9.52 8.56
C VAL A 382 -25.56 9.78 9.84
N TYR A 383 -25.53 8.87 10.81
CA TYR A 383 -26.18 9.06 12.11
C TYR A 383 -25.67 10.30 12.85
N ASN A 384 -24.36 10.58 12.76
CA ASN A 384 -23.75 11.76 13.39
C ASN A 384 -24.08 13.08 12.69
N TYR A 385 -24.05 13.09 11.34
CA TYR A 385 -24.10 14.35 10.60
C TYR A 385 -25.43 14.63 9.92
N ASN A 386 -26.31 13.62 9.79
CA ASN A 386 -27.60 13.75 9.12
C ASN A 386 -28.63 12.74 9.66
N ASN A 387 -28.85 12.75 10.95
CA ASN A 387 -29.75 11.80 11.65
C ASN A 387 -31.17 11.82 11.13
N THR A 388 -31.64 12.93 10.54
CA THR A 388 -32.99 13.08 9.99
C THR A 388 -33.30 12.12 8.83
N VAL A 389 -32.28 11.55 8.20
CA VAL A 389 -32.41 10.53 7.14
C VAL A 389 -33.02 9.22 7.66
N PHE A 390 -32.82 8.91 8.96
CA PHE A 390 -33.34 7.72 9.60
C PHE A 390 -34.77 7.93 10.10
N ASN A 391 -35.74 7.21 9.55
CA ASN A 391 -37.07 7.16 10.10
C ASN A 391 -37.13 6.24 11.35
N ASN A 392 -38.29 6.18 12.04
CA ASN A 392 -38.43 5.36 13.25
C ASN A 392 -38.13 3.87 13.02
N LYS A 393 -38.54 3.30 11.87
CA LYS A 393 -38.22 1.90 11.51
C LYS A 393 -36.73 1.70 11.31
N ASP A 394 -36.03 2.64 10.68
CA ASP A 394 -34.60 2.58 10.46
C ASP A 394 -33.84 2.63 11.79
N LYS A 395 -34.26 3.45 12.75
CA LYS A 395 -33.69 3.52 14.10
C LYS A 395 -33.92 2.22 14.89
N THR A 396 -35.11 1.62 14.76
CA THR A 396 -35.39 0.31 15.38
C THR A 396 -34.43 -0.78 14.81
N LEU A 397 -34.17 -0.78 13.49
CA LEU A 397 -33.23 -1.70 12.87
C LEU A 397 -31.79 -1.42 13.31
N LEU A 398 -31.34 -0.16 13.43
CA LEU A 398 -30.04 0.16 14.00
C LEU A 398 -29.89 -0.42 15.41
N ASN A 399 -30.86 -0.22 16.29
CA ASN A 399 -30.85 -0.77 17.65
C ASN A 399 -30.91 -2.31 17.69
N LYS A 400 -31.42 -2.96 16.64
CA LYS A 400 -31.36 -4.41 16.49
C LYS A 400 -29.92 -4.87 16.15
N TYR A 401 -29.25 -4.16 15.26
CA TYR A 401 -27.94 -4.59 14.73
C TYR A 401 -26.75 -4.09 15.53
N TYR A 402 -26.91 -3.08 16.38
CA TYR A 402 -25.85 -2.53 17.23
C TYR A 402 -26.25 -2.58 18.69
N THR A 403 -25.27 -2.86 19.56
CA THR A 403 -25.49 -2.97 21.01
C THR A 403 -25.79 -1.63 21.66
N ASP A 404 -25.30 -0.54 21.08
CA ASP A 404 -25.47 0.81 21.64
C ASP A 404 -25.27 1.85 20.51
N VAL A 405 -26.39 2.33 19.96
CA VAL A 405 -26.39 3.31 18.86
C VAL A 405 -26.07 4.74 19.36
N ASP A 406 -26.35 5.03 20.62
CA ASP A 406 -26.05 6.35 21.18
C ASP A 406 -24.54 6.63 21.23
N LYS A 407 -23.75 5.58 21.33
CA LYS A 407 -22.29 5.67 21.21
C LYS A 407 -21.78 6.04 19.82
N PHE A 408 -22.62 6.06 18.79
CA PHE A 408 -22.21 6.59 17.49
C PHE A 408 -21.92 8.10 17.54
N THR A 409 -22.56 8.84 18.44
CA THR A 409 -22.48 10.29 18.50
C THR A 409 -21.39 10.84 19.42
N GLU A 410 -20.85 10.04 20.35
CA GLU A 410 -19.94 10.53 21.37
C GLU A 410 -18.46 10.14 21.14
N TYR A 411 -17.75 9.79 22.21
CA TYR A 411 -16.29 9.54 22.21
C TYR A 411 -15.81 8.40 21.33
N ILE A 412 -16.70 7.56 20.79
CA ILE A 412 -16.35 6.33 20.07
C ILE A 412 -16.22 6.57 18.56
N PHE A 413 -17.11 7.37 17.95
CA PHE A 413 -17.01 7.63 16.52
C PHE A 413 -15.73 8.40 16.16
N ARG A 414 -14.92 7.79 15.31
CA ARG A 414 -13.74 8.42 14.72
C ARG A 414 -13.84 8.42 13.21
N GLN A 415 -13.62 9.56 12.60
CA GLN A 415 -13.91 9.77 11.19
C GLN A 415 -13.12 8.86 10.23
N SER A 416 -11.91 8.49 10.60
CA SER A 416 -10.99 7.71 9.77
C SER A 416 -10.67 6.32 10.33
N ILE A 417 -11.44 5.84 11.32
CA ILE A 417 -11.23 4.55 11.98
C ILE A 417 -12.57 3.92 12.29
N SER A 418 -12.84 2.75 11.74
CA SER A 418 -14.08 2.03 12.01
C SER A 418 -13.97 1.02 13.16
N ASP A 419 -12.77 0.75 13.70
CA ASP A 419 -12.58 -0.19 14.81
C ASP A 419 -13.52 0.02 16.01
N PRO A 420 -13.73 1.25 16.52
CA PRO A 420 -14.62 1.46 17.64
C PRO A 420 -16.08 1.16 17.30
N ILE A 421 -16.51 1.47 16.09
CA ILE A 421 -17.91 1.27 15.65
C ILE A 421 -18.18 -0.21 15.33
N LYS A 422 -17.25 -0.91 14.67
CA LYS A 422 -17.41 -2.34 14.38
C LYS A 422 -17.55 -3.17 15.67
N GLY A 423 -16.92 -2.74 16.76
CA GLY A 423 -17.03 -3.37 18.07
C GLY A 423 -18.43 -3.28 18.71
N LEU A 424 -19.28 -2.39 18.21
CA LEU A 424 -20.67 -2.28 18.66
C LEU A 424 -21.63 -3.18 17.88
N ILE A 425 -21.20 -3.88 16.85
CA ILE A 425 -22.06 -4.79 16.07
C ILE A 425 -22.53 -5.96 16.94
N ASN A 426 -23.82 -6.21 16.94
CA ASN A 426 -24.41 -7.42 17.48
C ASN A 426 -24.25 -8.54 16.43
N ASN A 427 -23.18 -9.32 16.57
CA ASN A 427 -22.82 -10.36 15.61
C ASN A 427 -23.97 -11.37 15.37
N ASN A 428 -24.67 -11.80 16.43
CA ASN A 428 -25.76 -12.76 16.31
C ASN A 428 -26.95 -12.19 15.52
N ASN A 429 -27.37 -10.98 15.83
CA ASN A 429 -28.51 -10.35 15.15
C ASN A 429 -28.21 -10.06 13.68
N VAL A 430 -26.98 -9.66 13.38
CA VAL A 430 -26.56 -9.39 11.98
C VAL A 430 -26.38 -10.70 11.21
N SER A 431 -25.81 -11.74 11.81
CA SER A 431 -25.66 -13.07 11.16
C SER A 431 -27.02 -13.68 10.82
N ASN A 432 -27.99 -13.53 11.70
CA ASN A 432 -29.34 -14.06 11.50
C ASN A 432 -30.17 -13.25 10.49
N ASP A 433 -29.80 -11.97 10.24
CA ASP A 433 -30.55 -11.08 9.34
C ASP A 433 -29.60 -10.16 8.53
N LEU A 434 -28.64 -10.79 7.84
CA LEU A 434 -27.66 -10.08 7.03
C LEU A 434 -28.33 -9.31 5.88
N SER A 435 -29.38 -9.86 5.28
CA SER A 435 -30.14 -9.21 4.21
C SER A 435 -30.82 -7.93 4.68
N GLY A 436 -31.41 -7.94 5.89
CA GLY A 436 -32.01 -6.75 6.51
C GLY A 436 -30.96 -5.68 6.81
N TYR A 437 -29.78 -6.07 7.32
CA TYR A 437 -28.68 -5.14 7.54
C TYR A 437 -28.21 -4.47 6.23
N ILE A 438 -27.96 -5.27 5.18
CA ILE A 438 -27.53 -4.75 3.87
C ILE A 438 -28.60 -3.87 3.24
N SER A 439 -29.88 -4.22 3.38
CA SER A 439 -31.01 -3.41 2.91
C SER A 439 -31.05 -2.04 3.62
N LEU A 440 -30.89 -2.01 4.95
CA LEU A 440 -30.79 -0.77 5.71
C LEU A 440 -29.60 0.06 5.23
N TRP A 441 -28.41 -0.55 5.14
CA TRP A 441 -27.19 0.12 4.68
C TRP A 441 -27.35 0.73 3.29
N ALA A 442 -27.87 -0.02 2.32
CA ALA A 442 -28.09 0.46 0.96
C ALA A 442 -29.13 1.59 0.90
N LYS A 443 -30.24 1.44 1.63
CA LYS A 443 -31.30 2.45 1.73
C LYS A 443 -30.77 3.80 2.25
N ILE A 444 -29.99 3.79 3.33
CA ILE A 444 -29.42 5.00 3.92
C ILE A 444 -28.36 5.59 2.99
N GLY A 445 -27.54 4.76 2.32
CA GLY A 445 -26.54 5.21 1.35
C GLY A 445 -27.14 5.92 0.13
N ILE A 446 -28.31 5.45 -0.36
CA ILE A 446 -29.04 6.12 -1.44
C ILE A 446 -29.58 7.49 -0.99
N LYS A 447 -30.02 7.61 0.27
CA LYS A 447 -30.55 8.86 0.81
C LYS A 447 -29.45 9.90 1.12
N ASP A 448 -28.25 9.44 1.53
CA ASP A 448 -27.12 10.31 1.85
C ASP A 448 -25.79 9.78 1.25
N PRO A 449 -25.65 9.82 -0.07
CA PRO A 449 -24.45 9.34 -0.75
C PRO A 449 -23.20 10.17 -0.43
N LYS A 450 -23.38 11.44 -0.04
CA LYS A 450 -22.29 12.33 0.37
C LYS A 450 -21.55 11.78 1.58
N ASN A 451 -22.26 11.60 2.69
CA ASN A 451 -21.66 11.11 3.94
C ASN A 451 -21.12 9.67 3.78
N TYR A 452 -21.76 8.82 2.96
CA TYR A 452 -21.24 7.48 2.64
C TYR A 452 -19.90 7.52 1.91
N THR A 453 -19.79 8.36 0.89
CA THR A 453 -18.55 8.52 0.12
C THR A 453 -17.45 9.08 1.01
N GLU A 454 -17.73 10.11 1.79
CA GLU A 454 -16.76 10.72 2.70
C GLU A 454 -16.31 9.75 3.80
N ALA A 455 -17.20 8.93 4.37
CA ALA A 455 -16.84 7.90 5.34
C ALA A 455 -15.82 6.90 4.75
N PHE A 456 -16.09 6.38 3.55
CA PHE A 456 -15.19 5.47 2.87
C PHE A 456 -13.84 6.12 2.54
N LEU A 457 -13.86 7.32 1.97
CA LEU A 457 -12.64 8.03 1.60
C LEU A 457 -11.79 8.40 2.83
N LEU A 458 -12.40 8.77 3.95
CA LEU A 458 -11.70 9.07 5.21
C LEU A 458 -11.09 7.80 5.82
N ASN A 459 -11.84 6.69 5.89
CA ASN A 459 -11.35 5.43 6.44
C ASN A 459 -10.15 4.90 5.64
N THR A 460 -10.12 5.14 4.33
CA THR A 460 -9.07 4.68 3.42
C THR A 460 -8.01 5.75 3.10
N LEU A 461 -8.16 6.96 3.63
CA LEU A 461 -7.38 8.16 3.26
C LEU A 461 -5.86 7.90 3.27
N GLY A 462 -5.36 7.17 4.26
CA GLY A 462 -3.95 6.84 4.38
C GLY A 462 -3.39 6.04 3.20
N TYR A 463 -4.21 5.24 2.53
CA TYR A 463 -3.75 4.38 1.45
C TYR A 463 -3.66 5.06 0.08
N TRP A 464 -4.40 6.18 -0.13
CA TRP A 464 -4.45 6.82 -1.45
C TRP A 464 -3.99 8.28 -1.45
N TYR A 465 -4.01 8.98 -0.29
CA TYR A 465 -3.58 10.38 -0.20
C TYR A 465 -2.11 10.48 0.28
N PRO A 466 -1.20 11.11 -0.50
CA PRO A 466 0.24 11.06 -0.21
C PRO A 466 0.70 11.99 0.92
N ASN A 467 -0.15 12.94 1.34
CA ASN A 467 0.22 13.95 2.34
C ASN A 467 -0.56 13.83 3.66
N LYS A 468 -1.17 12.67 3.92
CA LYS A 468 -1.97 12.45 5.13
C LYS A 468 -1.28 12.95 6.39
N ASN A 469 -1.95 13.87 7.09
CA ASN A 469 -1.52 14.31 8.40
C ASN A 469 -2.13 13.42 9.49
N TYR A 470 -1.37 12.46 9.97
CA TYR A 470 -1.86 11.48 10.96
C TYR A 470 -1.89 12.01 12.40
N SER A 471 -1.92 13.32 12.62
CA SER A 471 -1.87 13.93 13.96
C SER A 471 -3.00 13.47 14.86
N ASP A 472 -4.21 13.22 14.30
CA ASP A 472 -5.39 12.80 15.07
C ASP A 472 -5.39 11.30 15.40
N LEU A 473 -4.49 10.54 14.81
CA LEU A 473 -4.40 9.09 14.90
C LEU A 473 -3.17 8.65 15.70
N ARG A 474 -2.98 9.18 16.92
CA ARG A 474 -1.82 8.87 17.76
C ARG A 474 -1.58 7.36 17.97
N MET A 475 -2.65 6.54 17.94
CA MET A 475 -2.59 5.09 18.09
C MET A 475 -2.41 4.33 16.75
N TYR A 476 -2.61 5.00 15.59
CA TYR A 476 -2.65 4.34 14.27
C TYR A 476 -1.76 5.06 13.27
N HIS A 477 -0.54 5.40 13.70
CA HIS A 477 0.46 5.94 12.78
C HIS A 477 0.63 5.01 11.58
N PRO A 478 0.98 5.53 10.39
CA PRO A 478 1.31 4.70 9.23
C PRO A 478 2.54 3.83 9.47
N TYR A 479 3.14 3.94 10.64
CA TYR A 479 4.32 3.25 11.11
C TYR A 479 3.96 2.23 12.16
N ILE A 480 4.86 1.30 12.36
CA ILE A 480 4.84 0.46 13.54
C ILE A 480 4.97 1.35 14.76
N GLU A 481 4.18 1.10 15.75
CA GLU A 481 4.36 1.74 17.05
C GLU A 481 5.65 1.20 17.67
N TYR A 482 6.66 2.03 17.61
CA TYR A 482 8.00 1.70 18.09
C TYR A 482 8.07 1.54 19.61
N ASP A 483 7.18 2.22 20.36
CA ASP A 483 7.13 2.24 21.82
C ASP A 483 6.31 1.14 22.47
N MET A 484 5.59 0.32 21.71
CA MET A 484 4.66 -0.68 22.27
C MET A 484 5.34 -1.77 23.11
N MET A 485 6.65 -1.97 22.95
CA MET A 485 7.41 -2.89 23.82
C MET A 485 7.42 -2.47 25.31
N ASN A 486 7.22 -1.19 25.59
CA ASN A 486 7.19 -0.65 26.95
C ASN A 486 5.78 -0.59 27.55
N ALA A 487 4.74 -0.93 26.77
CA ALA A 487 3.38 -0.94 27.28
C ALA A 487 3.20 -2.08 28.29
N LYS A 488 3.06 -1.73 29.56
CA LYS A 488 2.84 -2.68 30.68
C LYS A 488 1.68 -3.65 30.44
N PHE A 489 0.71 -3.24 29.64
CA PHE A 489 -0.47 -4.03 29.29
C PHE A 489 -0.12 -5.27 28.44
N TRP A 490 0.74 -5.13 27.45
CA TRP A 490 1.08 -6.19 26.50
C TRP A 490 2.12 -7.17 27.01
N ASN A 491 2.97 -6.73 27.94
CA ASN A 491 4.01 -7.52 28.57
C ASN A 491 3.53 -8.28 29.83
N LYS A 492 2.26 -8.17 30.19
CA LYS A 492 1.74 -8.70 31.46
C LYS A 492 2.00 -10.20 31.65
N ASN A 493 2.04 -10.97 30.57
CA ASN A 493 2.20 -12.42 30.62
C ASN A 493 3.60 -12.92 30.20
N TYR A 494 4.42 -12.04 29.55
CA TYR A 494 5.78 -12.37 29.07
C TYR A 494 6.74 -11.23 29.35
N ILE A 495 6.84 -10.88 30.63
CA ILE A 495 7.55 -9.70 31.16
C ILE A 495 9.04 -9.74 30.86
N ASP A 496 9.61 -10.91 30.58
CA ASP A 496 11.04 -11.06 30.29
C ASP A 496 11.47 -10.46 28.95
N ILE A 497 10.53 -10.20 28.04
CA ILE A 497 10.85 -9.60 26.74
C ILE A 497 10.92 -8.09 26.90
N LYS A 498 12.13 -7.59 27.12
CA LYS A 498 12.41 -6.15 27.29
C LYS A 498 13.34 -5.64 26.22
N ARG A 499 13.07 -4.45 25.76
CA ARG A 499 13.95 -3.78 24.82
C ARG A 499 15.28 -3.39 25.47
N SER A 500 16.38 -3.68 24.79
CA SER A 500 17.74 -3.38 25.27
C SER A 500 18.61 -2.93 24.10
N SER A 501 18.64 -1.60 23.85
CA SER A 501 19.44 -1.03 22.76
C SER A 501 20.94 -1.11 23.06
N LYS A 502 21.73 -1.62 22.08
CA LYS A 502 23.19 -1.54 22.09
C LYS A 502 23.71 -0.25 21.45
N PHE A 503 22.91 0.41 20.60
CA PHE A 503 23.24 1.65 19.91
C PHE A 503 22.17 2.73 20.19
N LYS A 504 22.19 3.28 21.41
CA LYS A 504 21.18 4.22 21.93
C LYS A 504 20.97 5.46 21.03
N ALA A 505 22.04 5.98 20.40
CA ALA A 505 21.93 7.14 19.53
C ALA A 505 21.10 6.84 18.26
N TYR A 506 21.34 5.68 17.64
CA TYR A 506 20.59 5.26 16.46
C TYR A 506 19.14 4.88 16.81
N ASP A 507 18.94 4.25 17.95
CA ASP A 507 17.63 3.97 18.51
C ASP A 507 16.80 5.26 18.71
N LYS A 508 17.42 6.30 19.30
CA LYS A 508 16.80 7.63 19.43
C LYS A 508 16.48 8.26 18.08
N LEU A 509 17.35 8.09 17.08
CA LEU A 509 17.10 8.56 15.71
C LEU A 509 15.87 7.87 15.10
N LEU A 510 15.74 6.54 15.24
CA LEU A 510 14.56 5.80 14.79
C LEU A 510 13.29 6.28 15.50
N TYR A 511 13.34 6.48 16.80
CA TYR A 511 12.24 7.02 17.58
C TYR A 511 11.80 8.40 17.07
N LEU A 512 12.75 9.33 16.90
CA LEU A 512 12.46 10.68 16.39
C LEU A 512 11.87 10.63 14.97
N THR A 513 12.38 9.73 14.15
CA THR A 513 11.91 9.57 12.77
C THR A 513 10.51 8.98 12.73
N LEU A 514 10.26 7.86 13.41
CA LEU A 514 9.04 7.06 13.24
C LEU A 514 7.91 7.46 14.20
N VAL A 515 8.22 7.79 15.45
CA VAL A 515 7.22 8.17 16.45
C VAL A 515 6.96 9.68 16.46
N LYS A 516 8.03 10.49 16.39
CA LYS A 516 7.89 11.95 16.35
C LYS A 516 7.72 12.50 14.94
N ASN A 517 7.70 11.65 13.92
CA ASN A 517 7.45 12.00 12.52
C ASN A 517 8.36 13.11 11.95
N TYR A 518 9.64 13.14 12.35
CA TYR A 518 10.58 14.17 11.86
C TYR A 518 10.80 14.13 10.35
N TRP A 519 10.54 12.99 9.70
CA TRP A 519 10.55 12.86 8.25
C TRP A 519 9.60 13.85 7.53
N LYS A 520 8.51 14.29 8.19
CA LYS A 520 7.58 15.28 7.62
C LYS A 520 8.25 16.62 7.32
N LYS A 521 9.35 16.94 8.02
CA LYS A 521 10.10 18.19 7.82
C LYS A 521 11.00 18.18 6.59
N VAL A 522 11.20 17.02 5.95
CA VAL A 522 12.11 16.88 4.80
C VAL A 522 11.29 16.73 3.52
N PRO A 523 11.17 17.79 2.69
CA PRO A 523 10.45 17.74 1.43
C PRO A 523 10.96 16.60 0.54
N ILE A 524 10.10 16.05 -0.32
CA ILE A 524 10.39 14.92 -1.23
C ILE A 524 10.60 13.60 -0.49
N ILE A 525 11.52 13.52 0.49
CA ILE A 525 11.75 12.31 1.29
C ILE A 525 10.47 11.93 2.05
N SER A 526 9.72 12.92 2.54
CA SER A 526 8.43 12.69 3.21
C SER A 526 7.45 11.87 2.37
N THR A 527 7.47 12.01 1.05
CA THR A 527 6.55 11.27 0.17
C THR A 527 6.81 9.77 0.16
N ILE A 528 8.07 9.32 0.34
CA ILE A 528 8.41 7.89 0.40
C ILE A 528 7.87 7.23 1.67
N PHE A 529 7.63 8.01 2.73
CA PHE A 529 7.05 7.51 3.97
C PHE A 529 5.53 7.34 3.92
N THR A 530 4.86 7.83 2.89
CA THR A 530 3.40 7.80 2.79
C THR A 530 2.92 6.67 1.88
N MET A 531 1.92 5.92 2.36
CA MET A 531 1.33 4.80 1.62
C MET A 531 0.65 5.26 0.31
N GLY A 532 0.04 6.44 0.32
CA GLY A 532 -0.60 7.02 -0.86
C GLY A 532 0.35 7.20 -2.04
N THR A 533 1.65 7.43 -1.80
CA THR A 533 2.65 7.48 -2.86
C THR A 533 2.79 6.12 -3.58
N TYR A 534 2.75 5.02 -2.85
CA TYR A 534 2.82 3.67 -3.43
C TYR A 534 1.60 3.37 -4.30
N PHE A 535 0.42 3.83 -3.86
CA PHE A 535 -0.82 3.73 -4.64
C PHE A 535 -0.73 4.51 -5.96
N ILE A 536 -0.22 5.74 -5.93
CA ILE A 536 -0.02 6.56 -7.12
C ILE A 536 0.96 5.88 -8.10
N VAL A 537 2.08 5.32 -7.59
CA VAL A 537 3.04 4.55 -8.41
C VAL A 537 2.37 3.33 -9.03
N PHE A 538 1.55 2.61 -8.28
CA PHE A 538 0.80 1.45 -8.79
C PHE A 538 -0.18 1.83 -9.92
N ILE A 539 -1.00 2.88 -9.72
CA ILE A 539 -1.93 3.36 -10.76
C ILE A 539 -1.17 3.87 -12.00
N PHE A 540 -0.04 4.55 -11.81
CA PHE A 540 0.82 4.98 -12.92
C PHE A 540 1.34 3.78 -13.72
N LEU A 541 1.75 2.70 -13.05
CA LEU A 541 2.21 1.47 -13.70
C LEU A 541 1.09 0.78 -14.50
N ILE A 542 -0.14 0.75 -14.00
CA ILE A 542 -1.30 0.26 -14.75
C ILE A 542 -1.43 1.05 -16.07
N GLY A 543 -1.38 2.37 -16.00
CA GLY A 543 -1.44 3.22 -17.19
C GLY A 543 -0.28 2.97 -18.17
N ILE A 544 0.95 2.80 -17.68
CA ILE A 544 2.11 2.45 -18.51
C ILE A 544 1.92 1.07 -19.18
N ALA A 545 1.36 0.09 -18.46
CA ALA A 545 1.07 -1.23 -19.02
C ALA A 545 0.04 -1.16 -20.17
N ILE A 546 -0.99 -0.31 -20.02
CA ILE A 546 -1.99 -0.02 -21.07
C ILE A 546 -1.31 0.64 -22.28
N LEU A 547 -0.56 1.73 -22.07
CA LEU A 547 0.12 2.48 -23.12
C LEU A 547 1.07 1.59 -23.93
N ARG A 548 1.77 0.68 -23.26
CA ARG A 548 2.73 -0.24 -23.90
C ARG A 548 2.08 -1.52 -24.38
N LYS A 549 0.76 -1.68 -24.23
CA LYS A 549 -0.01 -2.88 -24.61
C LYS A 549 0.55 -4.17 -23.99
N LYS A 550 1.07 -4.08 -22.75
CA LYS A 550 1.67 -5.19 -22.00
C LYS A 550 0.62 -5.93 -21.17
N TRP A 551 -0.36 -6.50 -21.83
CA TRP A 551 -1.54 -7.12 -21.19
C TRP A 551 -1.21 -8.24 -20.20
N GLN A 552 -0.15 -8.99 -20.43
CA GLN A 552 0.31 -10.06 -19.53
C GLN A 552 0.68 -9.54 -18.14
N TYR A 553 1.09 -8.26 -17.99
CA TYR A 553 1.39 -7.68 -16.68
C TYR A 553 0.14 -7.41 -15.84
N PHE A 554 -1.05 -7.47 -16.43
CA PHE A 554 -2.28 -7.38 -15.65
C PHE A 554 -2.46 -8.52 -14.66
N ILE A 555 -1.79 -9.66 -14.83
CA ILE A 555 -1.84 -10.77 -13.88
C ILE A 555 -1.10 -10.41 -12.58
N PRO A 556 0.21 -10.05 -12.56
CA PRO A 556 0.84 -9.59 -11.32
C PRO A 556 0.22 -8.30 -10.77
N LEU A 557 -0.25 -7.38 -11.64
CA LEU A 557 -0.94 -6.15 -11.21
C LEU A 557 -2.29 -6.44 -10.53
N SER A 558 -3.02 -7.48 -10.94
CA SER A 558 -4.28 -7.87 -10.32
C SER A 558 -4.09 -8.41 -8.89
N ILE A 559 -2.96 -9.04 -8.60
CA ILE A 559 -2.62 -9.46 -7.24
C ILE A 559 -2.38 -8.22 -6.35
N ILE A 560 -1.68 -7.21 -6.87
CA ILE A 560 -1.50 -5.95 -6.15
C ILE A 560 -2.85 -5.23 -5.97
N LEU A 561 -3.70 -5.24 -6.99
CA LEU A 561 -5.07 -4.72 -6.89
C LEU A 561 -5.87 -5.48 -5.82
N GLY A 562 -5.78 -6.82 -5.79
CA GLY A 562 -6.42 -7.65 -4.78
C GLY A 562 -5.97 -7.26 -3.35
N LEU A 563 -4.68 -7.00 -3.16
CA LEU A 563 -4.18 -6.47 -1.89
C LEU A 563 -4.80 -5.11 -1.58
N TYR A 564 -4.82 -4.14 -2.51
CA TYR A 564 -5.46 -2.84 -2.27
C TYR A 564 -6.96 -2.96 -1.96
N ILE A 565 -7.69 -3.87 -2.61
CA ILE A 565 -9.10 -4.12 -2.28
C ILE A 565 -9.23 -4.54 -0.80
N THR A 566 -8.39 -5.46 -0.33
CA THR A 566 -8.43 -5.85 1.10
C THR A 566 -8.04 -4.72 2.04
N LEU A 567 -7.12 -3.84 1.63
CA LEU A 567 -6.73 -2.66 2.40
C LEU A 567 -7.87 -1.63 2.49
N PHE A 568 -8.58 -1.38 1.40
CA PHE A 568 -9.69 -0.43 1.38
C PHE A 568 -10.92 -0.92 2.15
N LEU A 569 -11.02 -2.22 2.38
CA LEU A 569 -12.05 -2.82 3.23
C LEU A 569 -11.60 -2.99 4.70
N SER A 570 -10.36 -2.62 5.04
CA SER A 570 -9.87 -2.71 6.40
C SER A 570 -10.45 -1.62 7.31
N PRO A 571 -10.55 -1.88 8.62
CA PRO A 571 -11.14 -0.92 9.56
C PRO A 571 -10.27 0.32 9.80
N VAL A 572 -9.00 0.28 9.42
CA VAL A 572 -8.05 1.36 9.66
C VAL A 572 -6.89 1.32 8.68
N GLY A 573 -6.39 2.50 8.30
CA GLY A 573 -5.23 2.65 7.40
C GLY A 573 -3.90 2.52 8.15
N LEU A 574 -3.32 1.31 8.23
CA LEU A 574 -2.03 1.04 8.87
C LEU A 574 -0.93 0.75 7.86
N PHE A 575 0.28 1.29 8.12
CA PHE A 575 1.44 1.05 7.26
C PHE A 575 1.82 -0.43 7.16
N ARG A 576 1.75 -1.18 8.26
CA ARG A 576 2.09 -2.61 8.28
C ARG A 576 1.34 -3.42 7.21
N TYR A 577 0.09 -3.05 6.92
CA TYR A 577 -0.71 -3.70 5.88
C TYR A 577 -0.25 -3.35 4.46
N CYS A 578 0.38 -2.18 4.28
CA CYS A 578 0.93 -1.72 3.01
C CYS A 578 2.41 -2.14 2.82
N PHE A 579 3.04 -2.76 3.81
CA PHE A 579 4.44 -3.17 3.76
C PHE A 579 4.77 -4.09 2.56
N PRO A 580 3.91 -5.03 2.12
CA PRO A 580 4.14 -5.79 0.90
C PRO A 580 4.35 -4.92 -0.35
N ILE A 581 3.67 -3.76 -0.42
CA ILE A 581 3.83 -2.82 -1.55
C ILE A 581 5.18 -2.10 -1.48
N LEU A 582 5.62 -1.69 -0.29
CA LEU A 582 6.97 -1.14 -0.10
C LEU A 582 8.05 -2.15 -0.55
N MET A 583 7.89 -3.42 -0.18
CA MET A 583 8.83 -4.49 -0.57
C MET A 583 8.98 -4.58 -2.08
N ILE A 584 7.90 -4.51 -2.84
CA ILE A 584 7.94 -4.65 -4.30
C ILE A 584 8.15 -3.32 -5.04
N LEU A 585 8.31 -2.20 -4.34
CA LEU A 585 8.46 -0.88 -4.98
C LEU A 585 9.59 -0.82 -6.01
N PRO A 586 10.79 -1.38 -5.78
CA PRO A 586 11.83 -1.44 -6.81
C PRO A 586 11.42 -2.25 -8.05
N ILE A 587 10.63 -3.31 -7.88
CA ILE A 587 10.06 -4.07 -9.00
C ILE A 587 9.13 -3.18 -9.82
N LEU A 588 8.19 -2.47 -9.17
CA LEU A 588 7.25 -1.57 -9.86
C LEU A 588 7.99 -0.48 -10.65
N LEU A 589 9.00 0.14 -10.05
CA LEU A 589 9.82 1.15 -10.73
C LEU A 589 10.58 0.53 -11.92
N SER A 590 11.11 -0.68 -11.78
CA SER A 590 11.79 -1.37 -12.87
C SER A 590 10.87 -1.68 -14.05
N LEU A 591 9.61 -2.05 -13.78
CA LEU A 591 8.57 -2.28 -14.79
C LEU A 591 8.15 -0.99 -15.51
N ILE A 592 8.12 0.14 -14.79
CA ILE A 592 7.84 1.46 -15.37
C ILE A 592 8.98 1.88 -16.32
N ILE A 593 10.22 1.74 -15.90
CA ILE A 593 11.40 2.23 -16.63
C ILE A 593 11.73 1.37 -17.83
N SER A 594 11.76 0.05 -17.68
CA SER A 594 12.13 -0.88 -18.77
C SER A 594 11.02 -1.06 -19.79
N LYS A 595 11.36 -0.92 -21.08
CA LYS A 595 10.44 -1.17 -22.20
C LYS A 595 10.43 -2.62 -22.67
N ASN A 596 11.58 -3.29 -22.56
CA ASN A 596 11.79 -4.61 -23.15
C ASN A 596 11.47 -5.72 -22.16
N ASN A 597 10.90 -6.82 -22.65
CA ASN A 597 10.96 -8.09 -21.95
C ASN A 597 12.42 -8.56 -22.06
N ILE A 598 13.15 -8.46 -20.99
CA ILE A 598 14.49 -9.06 -20.92
C ILE A 598 14.22 -10.54 -20.63
N TYR A 599 14.63 -11.41 -21.55
CA TYR A 599 14.72 -12.84 -21.23
C TYR A 599 15.80 -13.01 -20.18
N LEU A 600 15.38 -13.17 -18.94
CA LEU A 600 16.25 -13.43 -17.81
C LEU A 600 16.62 -14.92 -17.86
N ASP A 601 17.91 -15.24 -17.96
CA ASP A 601 18.38 -16.53 -17.53
C ASP A 601 18.05 -16.69 -16.04
N SER A 602 17.61 -17.86 -15.61
CA SER A 602 17.01 -18.16 -14.29
C SER A 602 17.57 -17.33 -13.12
N LEU A 603 16.66 -16.76 -12.35
CA LEU A 603 16.98 -16.05 -11.09
C LEU A 603 17.61 -16.97 -10.05
#